data_ee3d7c0ec778c8fc2b0a057fe0a59f1a
#
_entry.id   ee3d7c0ec778c8fc2b0a057fe0a59f1a
#
_cell.length_a   1.000
_cell.length_b   1.000
_cell.length_c   1.000
_cell.angle_alpha   90.00
_cell.angle_beta   90.00
_cell.angle_gamma   90.00
#
_symmetry.space_group_name_H-M   'P 1'
#
loop_
_entity.id
_entity.type
_entity.pdbx_description
1 polymer ?
#
loop_
_entity_poly.entity_id
_entity_poly.type
_entity_poly.pdbx_seq_one_letter_code
_entity_poly.pdbx_strand_id
1 'polypeptide(L)'
;MIIREANINDWKELLIFFNKIYRKEHPLQNREFWEWQFGNPKYGRSFVCFNENGKVVGHVGANFVSEIAWMINAFLNKEYRGMGILGKLYGLARNFYPLAATAANESGLGMYRNMRWIRYYDLVRYVKLNPYLNNTSFENVCQSIIVEVDALINKECHFFQQPNLKGIILGNNNQAVSQEKVGGLRIVSFENIKEIEDQAWQIGYNWVDYVTSWNDLKIKDLEKNSWILDYKSVVPWRLNPIIKNYFCDVTFLSEKPLSNELVVHRSFSDHGRIGSI
;
A
#
# COMPACT_ATOMS: atom_id res chain seq x y z
N MET A 1 -29.53 10.21 -5.54
CA MET A 1 -28.20 9.60 -5.28
C MET A 1 -28.34 8.22 -4.68
N ILE A 2 -27.55 7.24 -5.14
CA ILE A 2 -27.54 5.85 -4.63
C ILE A 2 -26.15 5.57 -4.04
N ILE A 3 -26.09 5.12 -2.79
CA ILE A 3 -24.85 4.77 -2.09
C ILE A 3 -24.94 3.31 -1.69
N ARG A 4 -24.02 2.49 -2.18
CA ARG A 4 -24.03 1.03 -1.95
C ARG A 4 -22.65 0.41 -2.20
N GLU A 5 -22.53 -0.87 -1.90
CA GLU A 5 -21.41 -1.69 -2.36
C GLU A 5 -21.42 -1.79 -3.89
N ALA A 6 -20.24 -1.70 -4.50
CA ALA A 6 -20.06 -1.89 -5.92
C ALA A 6 -20.02 -3.38 -6.27
N ASN A 7 -20.44 -3.70 -7.47
CA ASN A 7 -20.32 -5.04 -8.05
C ASN A 7 -19.77 -4.96 -9.48
N ILE A 8 -19.53 -6.10 -10.08
CA ILE A 8 -18.90 -6.17 -11.41
C ILE A 8 -19.68 -5.47 -12.53
N ASN A 9 -20.99 -5.36 -12.40
CA ASN A 9 -21.81 -4.65 -13.39
C ASN A 9 -21.58 -3.13 -13.38
N ASP A 10 -20.98 -2.61 -12.29
CA ASP A 10 -20.63 -1.19 -12.16
C ASP A 10 -19.31 -0.85 -12.84
N TRP A 11 -18.58 -1.85 -13.34
CA TRP A 11 -17.22 -1.67 -13.86
C TRP A 11 -17.11 -0.57 -14.91
N LYS A 12 -18.06 -0.47 -15.82
CA LYS A 12 -18.04 0.56 -16.87
C LYS A 12 -17.99 1.98 -16.28
N GLU A 13 -18.84 2.27 -15.32
CA GLU A 13 -18.90 3.59 -14.67
C GLU A 13 -17.74 3.82 -13.71
N LEU A 14 -17.27 2.75 -13.03
CA LEU A 14 -16.06 2.78 -12.21
C LEU A 14 -14.83 3.12 -13.06
N LEU A 15 -14.65 2.50 -14.22
CA LEU A 15 -13.53 2.78 -15.11
C LEU A 15 -13.53 4.23 -15.60
N ILE A 16 -14.70 4.76 -15.98
CA ILE A 16 -14.85 6.17 -16.38
C ILE A 16 -14.43 7.08 -15.21
N PHE A 17 -14.88 6.76 -14.00
CA PHE A 17 -14.54 7.51 -12.79
C PHE A 17 -13.04 7.42 -12.49
N PHE A 18 -12.44 6.24 -12.49
CA PHE A 18 -11.02 6.05 -12.20
C PHE A 18 -10.11 6.73 -13.22
N ASN A 19 -10.49 6.71 -14.51
CA ASN A 19 -9.75 7.41 -15.55
C ASN A 19 -9.78 8.95 -15.37
N LYS A 20 -10.83 9.48 -14.75
CA LYS A 20 -10.95 10.91 -14.46
C LYS A 20 -10.11 11.35 -13.26
N ILE A 21 -9.98 10.50 -12.23
CA ILE A 21 -9.41 10.89 -10.93
C ILE A 21 -7.96 10.46 -10.74
N TYR A 22 -7.54 9.39 -11.39
CA TYR A 22 -6.20 8.84 -11.26
C TYR A 22 -5.36 9.14 -12.51
N ARG A 23 -4.05 9.16 -12.32
CA ARG A 23 -3.11 9.22 -13.44
C ARG A 23 -3.30 8.01 -14.36
N LYS A 24 -2.83 8.15 -15.60
CA LYS A 24 -2.79 7.05 -16.57
C LYS A 24 -2.04 5.84 -15.99
N GLU A 25 -2.53 4.66 -16.29
CA GLU A 25 -1.96 3.38 -15.84
C GLU A 25 -2.07 3.12 -14.32
N HIS A 26 -2.97 3.81 -13.64
CA HIS A 26 -3.25 3.49 -12.25
C HIS A 26 -3.88 2.08 -12.15
N PRO A 27 -3.47 1.22 -11.21
CA PRO A 27 -3.93 -0.18 -11.12
C PRO A 27 -5.45 -0.35 -11.11
N LEU A 28 -6.18 0.56 -10.46
CA LEU A 28 -7.66 0.53 -10.45
C LEU A 28 -8.30 0.76 -11.83
N GLN A 29 -7.54 1.13 -12.86
CA GLN A 29 -8.02 1.20 -14.25
C GLN A 29 -7.97 -0.18 -14.93
N ASN A 30 -7.42 -1.19 -14.27
CA ASN A 30 -7.43 -2.58 -14.70
C ASN A 30 -8.53 -3.33 -13.95
N ARG A 31 -9.43 -4.00 -14.69
CA ARG A 31 -10.55 -4.77 -14.15
C ARG A 31 -10.09 -5.93 -13.28
N GLU A 32 -9.10 -6.69 -13.72
CA GLU A 32 -8.58 -7.84 -12.99
C GLU A 32 -7.99 -7.42 -11.64
N PHE A 33 -7.31 -6.26 -11.61
CA PHE A 33 -6.80 -5.69 -10.37
C PHE A 33 -7.93 -5.29 -9.42
N TRP A 34 -8.99 -4.64 -9.92
CA TRP A 34 -10.14 -4.25 -9.11
C TRP A 34 -10.87 -5.48 -8.57
N GLU A 35 -11.07 -6.54 -9.41
CA GLU A 35 -11.68 -7.81 -9.00
C GLU A 35 -10.82 -8.54 -7.95
N TRP A 36 -9.49 -8.58 -8.16
CA TRP A 36 -8.58 -9.14 -7.16
C TRP A 36 -8.69 -8.40 -5.83
N GLN A 37 -8.73 -7.07 -5.85
CA GLN A 37 -8.71 -6.26 -4.64
C GLN A 37 -10.05 -6.27 -3.90
N PHE A 38 -11.18 -6.28 -4.60
CA PHE A 38 -12.52 -6.05 -4.03
C PHE A 38 -13.55 -7.12 -4.41
N GLY A 39 -13.25 -8.01 -5.32
CA GLY A 39 -14.20 -9.03 -5.79
C GLY A 39 -14.42 -10.17 -4.80
N ASN A 40 -13.46 -10.42 -3.91
CA ASN A 40 -13.62 -11.40 -2.85
C ASN A 40 -13.90 -10.68 -1.51
N PRO A 41 -15.13 -10.81 -0.97
CA PRO A 41 -15.56 -10.10 0.23
C PRO A 41 -14.78 -10.47 1.51
N LYS A 42 -13.99 -11.55 1.48
CA LYS A 42 -13.08 -11.92 2.57
C LYS A 42 -11.90 -10.94 2.69
N TYR A 43 -11.43 -10.39 1.57
CA TYR A 43 -10.20 -9.60 1.53
C TYR A 43 -10.41 -8.11 1.32
N GLY A 44 -11.56 -7.73 0.74
CA GLY A 44 -11.85 -6.33 0.54
C GLY A 44 -13.20 -6.08 -0.11
N ARG A 45 -13.61 -4.82 -0.09
CA ARG A 45 -14.86 -4.35 -0.69
C ARG A 45 -14.71 -2.96 -1.27
N SER A 46 -15.52 -2.66 -2.26
CA SER A 46 -15.59 -1.36 -2.93
C SER A 46 -16.97 -0.75 -2.71
N PHE A 47 -17.04 0.51 -2.32
CA PHE A 47 -18.28 1.24 -2.07
C PHE A 47 -18.35 2.45 -2.98
N VAL A 48 -19.53 2.71 -3.55
CA VAL A 48 -19.75 3.74 -4.56
C VAL A 48 -20.93 4.62 -4.25
N CYS A 49 -20.84 5.86 -4.72
CA CYS A 49 -21.96 6.79 -4.80
C CYS A 49 -22.26 7.10 -6.27
N PHE A 50 -23.50 6.84 -6.68
CA PHE A 50 -24.02 7.25 -7.99
C PHE A 50 -24.87 8.52 -7.85
N ASN A 51 -24.76 9.41 -8.81
CA ASN A 51 -25.68 10.53 -8.95
C ASN A 51 -27.01 10.08 -9.61
N GLU A 52 -27.92 11.04 -9.84
CA GLU A 52 -29.23 10.79 -10.44
C GLU A 52 -29.15 10.31 -11.90
N ASN A 53 -28.06 10.62 -12.57
CA ASN A 53 -27.79 10.19 -13.95
C ASN A 53 -27.06 8.84 -14.03
N GLY A 54 -26.95 8.09 -12.91
CA GLY A 54 -26.27 6.81 -12.85
C GLY A 54 -24.74 6.87 -13.01
N LYS A 55 -24.13 8.05 -12.83
CA LYS A 55 -22.68 8.23 -12.92
C LYS A 55 -22.03 8.07 -11.53
N VAL A 56 -20.89 7.37 -11.45
CA VAL A 56 -20.10 7.30 -10.22
C VAL A 56 -19.51 8.68 -9.92
N VAL A 57 -19.77 9.19 -8.72
CA VAL A 57 -19.28 10.48 -8.23
C VAL A 57 -18.44 10.37 -6.98
N GLY A 58 -18.43 9.19 -6.35
CA GLY A 58 -17.60 8.89 -5.17
C GLY A 58 -17.28 7.40 -5.09
N HIS A 59 -16.10 7.11 -4.57
CA HIS A 59 -15.59 5.76 -4.36
C HIS A 59 -14.77 5.68 -3.09
N VAL A 60 -14.90 4.57 -2.39
CA VAL A 60 -14.05 4.19 -1.25
C VAL A 60 -13.82 2.69 -1.31
N GLY A 61 -12.59 2.26 -1.23
CA GLY A 61 -12.22 0.87 -1.04
C GLY A 61 -11.92 0.56 0.42
N ALA A 62 -12.06 -0.68 0.81
CA ALA A 62 -11.63 -1.21 2.10
C ALA A 62 -10.90 -2.54 1.89
N ASN A 63 -9.72 -2.69 2.47
CA ASN A 63 -9.03 -3.98 2.61
C ASN A 63 -9.33 -4.53 4.00
N PHE A 64 -9.60 -5.81 4.08
CA PHE A 64 -9.85 -6.49 5.34
C PHE A 64 -8.60 -7.26 5.79
N VAL A 65 -7.94 -6.77 6.81
CA VAL A 65 -6.73 -7.38 7.39
C VAL A 65 -6.83 -7.31 8.91
N SER A 66 -6.61 -8.43 9.58
CA SER A 66 -6.63 -8.53 11.05
C SER A 66 -7.94 -7.99 11.66
N GLU A 67 -9.09 -8.32 11.07
CA GLU A 67 -10.41 -7.88 11.50
C GLU A 67 -10.58 -6.35 11.55
N ILE A 68 -9.87 -5.66 10.68
CA ILE A 68 -9.91 -4.20 10.50
C ILE A 68 -10.19 -3.90 9.04
N ALA A 69 -11.08 -2.94 8.79
CA ALA A 69 -11.32 -2.38 7.46
C ALA A 69 -10.36 -1.22 7.20
N TRP A 70 -9.30 -1.49 6.45
CA TRP A 70 -8.32 -0.48 6.03
C TRP A 70 -8.87 0.31 4.86
N MET A 71 -9.26 1.55 5.13
CA MET A 71 -9.87 2.44 4.15
C MET A 71 -8.83 2.95 3.15
N ILE A 72 -9.11 2.74 1.87
CA ILE A 72 -8.20 3.04 0.76
C ILE A 72 -8.94 3.70 -0.39
N ASN A 73 -8.20 4.35 -1.27
CA ASN A 73 -8.71 4.90 -2.54
C ASN A 73 -9.99 5.76 -2.38
N ALA A 74 -10.08 6.50 -1.26
CA ALA A 74 -11.20 7.38 -0.98
C ALA A 74 -11.17 8.61 -1.88
N PHE A 75 -12.18 8.78 -2.72
CA PHE A 75 -12.32 9.95 -3.57
C PHE A 75 -13.80 10.34 -3.73
N LEU A 76 -14.04 11.64 -3.74
CA LEU A 76 -15.36 12.23 -4.00
C LEU A 76 -15.17 13.44 -4.92
N ASN A 77 -15.95 13.50 -5.98
CA ASN A 77 -15.97 14.62 -6.90
C ASN A 77 -16.26 15.92 -6.14
N LYS A 78 -15.63 17.00 -6.57
CA LYS A 78 -15.57 18.28 -5.85
C LYS A 78 -16.95 18.85 -5.53
N GLU A 79 -17.85 18.77 -6.51
CA GLU A 79 -19.23 19.25 -6.47
C GLU A 79 -20.14 18.51 -5.47
N TYR A 80 -19.71 17.33 -4.99
CA TYR A 80 -20.44 16.50 -4.03
C TYR A 80 -19.83 16.53 -2.61
N ARG A 81 -18.75 17.31 -2.42
CA ARG A 81 -18.11 17.44 -1.11
C ARG A 81 -18.98 18.28 -0.16
N GLY A 82 -18.87 18.03 1.14
CA GLY A 82 -19.70 18.70 2.15
C GLY A 82 -21.11 18.12 2.33
N MET A 83 -21.54 17.18 1.48
CA MET A 83 -22.90 16.59 1.52
C MET A 83 -22.99 15.31 2.40
N GLY A 84 -21.97 15.01 3.20
CA GLY A 84 -21.96 13.83 4.07
C GLY A 84 -21.80 12.48 3.35
N ILE A 85 -21.57 12.48 2.02
CA ILE A 85 -21.50 11.26 1.20
C ILE A 85 -20.34 10.36 1.63
N LEU A 86 -19.17 10.93 1.89
CA LEU A 86 -18.02 10.16 2.32
C LEU A 86 -18.30 9.43 3.65
N GLY A 87 -18.93 10.10 4.62
CA GLY A 87 -19.34 9.48 5.87
C GLY A 87 -20.31 8.30 5.67
N LYS A 88 -21.22 8.38 4.70
CA LYS A 88 -22.12 7.29 4.35
C LYS A 88 -21.38 6.11 3.71
N LEU A 89 -20.41 6.36 2.81
CA LEU A 89 -19.55 5.33 2.23
C LEU A 89 -18.73 4.61 3.29
N TYR A 90 -18.14 5.34 4.23
CA TYR A 90 -17.44 4.77 5.40
C TYR A 90 -18.40 3.99 6.31
N GLY A 91 -19.65 4.47 6.44
CA GLY A 91 -20.70 3.76 7.19
C GLY A 91 -20.97 2.36 6.67
N LEU A 92 -20.91 2.14 5.35
CA LEU A 92 -21.06 0.80 4.78
C LEU A 92 -19.90 -0.12 5.17
N ALA A 93 -18.68 0.35 5.13
CA ALA A 93 -17.50 -0.44 5.53
C ALA A 93 -17.53 -0.78 7.03
N ARG A 94 -18.02 0.12 7.87
CA ARG A 94 -18.15 -0.05 9.33
C ARG A 94 -19.04 -1.22 9.74
N ASN A 95 -19.96 -1.65 8.86
CA ASN A 95 -20.81 -2.81 9.12
C ASN A 95 -20.03 -4.14 9.16
N PHE A 96 -18.78 -4.16 8.70
CA PHE A 96 -17.95 -5.36 8.66
C PHE A 96 -16.92 -5.36 9.78
N TYR A 97 -16.11 -4.30 9.88
CA TYR A 97 -15.01 -4.20 10.84
C TYR A 97 -14.79 -2.75 11.29
N PRO A 98 -14.12 -2.53 12.44
CA PRO A 98 -13.60 -1.22 12.81
C PRO A 98 -12.75 -0.61 11.70
N LEU A 99 -12.84 0.69 11.51
CA LEU A 99 -12.15 1.38 10.42
C LEU A 99 -10.77 1.87 10.84
N ALA A 100 -9.80 1.66 9.97
CA ALA A 100 -8.47 2.26 10.05
C ALA A 100 -8.00 2.75 8.67
N ALA A 101 -6.95 3.55 8.65
CA ALA A 101 -6.35 4.03 7.42
C ALA A 101 -4.87 4.37 7.64
N THR A 102 -4.13 4.44 6.55
CA THR A 102 -2.85 5.14 6.51
C THR A 102 -2.99 6.34 5.59
N ALA A 103 -2.56 7.50 6.06
CA ALA A 103 -2.58 8.75 5.29
C ALA A 103 -1.17 9.28 5.12
N ALA A 104 -0.87 9.78 3.93
CA ALA A 104 0.46 10.25 3.57
C ALA A 104 0.45 11.67 2.99
N ASN A 105 -0.66 12.38 3.11
CA ASN A 105 -0.76 13.76 2.67
C ASN A 105 -1.72 14.56 3.56
N GLU A 106 -1.55 15.87 3.58
CA GLU A 106 -2.33 16.78 4.41
C GLU A 106 -3.85 16.72 4.14
N SER A 107 -4.24 16.48 2.90
CA SER A 107 -5.68 16.37 2.55
C SER A 107 -6.32 15.16 3.23
N GLY A 108 -5.65 14.00 3.19
CA GLY A 108 -6.09 12.80 3.90
C GLY A 108 -6.09 12.97 5.42
N LEU A 109 -5.01 13.51 5.97
CA LEU A 109 -4.91 13.79 7.40
C LEU A 109 -5.99 14.77 7.86
N GLY A 110 -6.23 15.84 7.10
CA GLY A 110 -7.30 16.81 7.38
C GLY A 110 -8.69 16.17 7.38
N MET A 111 -8.95 15.27 6.45
CA MET A 111 -10.21 14.51 6.38
C MET A 111 -10.42 13.67 7.64
N TYR A 112 -9.44 12.86 8.04
CA TYR A 112 -9.55 12.01 9.23
C TYR A 112 -9.61 12.81 10.52
N ARG A 113 -8.91 13.94 10.61
CA ARG A 113 -9.02 14.89 11.73
C ARG A 113 -10.46 15.41 11.86
N ASN A 114 -11.08 15.80 10.75
CA ASN A 114 -12.48 16.26 10.75
C ASN A 114 -13.46 15.14 11.15
N MET A 115 -13.13 13.89 10.87
CA MET A 115 -13.88 12.70 11.31
C MET A 115 -13.59 12.32 12.77
N ARG A 116 -12.68 13.05 13.47
CA ARG A 116 -12.24 12.78 14.84
C ARG A 116 -11.61 11.40 15.04
N TRP A 117 -10.88 10.94 14.03
CA TRP A 117 -10.14 9.69 14.14
C TRP A 117 -8.92 9.85 15.06
N ILE A 118 -8.60 8.77 15.75
CA ILE A 118 -7.41 8.69 16.60
C ILE A 118 -6.19 8.62 15.68
N ARG A 119 -5.28 9.56 15.83
CA ARG A 119 -3.96 9.52 15.20
C ARG A 119 -3.01 8.77 16.12
N TYR A 120 -2.30 7.79 15.57
CA TYR A 120 -1.24 7.08 16.26
C TYR A 120 0.12 7.70 15.94
N TYR A 121 0.96 6.98 15.27
CA TYR A 121 2.30 7.35 14.87
C TYR A 121 2.51 7.05 13.39
N ASP A 122 3.63 7.50 12.86
CA ASP A 122 4.00 7.23 11.49
C ASP A 122 4.65 5.84 11.40
N LEU A 123 4.39 5.11 10.31
CA LEU A 123 5.10 3.88 10.02
C LEU A 123 6.58 4.18 9.78
N VAL A 124 7.42 3.35 10.33
CA VAL A 124 8.86 3.43 10.14
C VAL A 124 9.31 2.61 8.95
N ARG A 125 10.34 3.07 8.28
CA ARG A 125 10.99 2.39 7.18
C ARG A 125 12.43 2.09 7.52
N TYR A 126 12.77 0.81 7.51
CA TYR A 126 14.14 0.36 7.59
C TYR A 126 14.66 0.01 6.20
N VAL A 127 15.91 0.36 5.93
CA VAL A 127 16.55 0.21 4.62
C VAL A 127 17.94 -0.36 4.79
N LYS A 128 18.35 -1.20 3.84
CA LYS A 128 19.73 -1.61 3.66
C LYS A 128 20.15 -1.48 2.21
N LEU A 129 21.27 -0.85 2.00
CA LEU A 129 21.89 -0.74 0.68
C LEU A 129 22.74 -1.98 0.41
N ASN A 130 22.84 -2.36 -0.85
CA ASN A 130 23.71 -3.42 -1.29
C ASN A 130 25.17 -3.01 -1.01
N PRO A 131 25.92 -3.77 -0.20
CA PRO A 131 27.29 -3.44 0.18
C PRO A 131 28.29 -3.49 -1.00
N TYR A 132 27.89 -4.10 -2.12
CA TYR A 132 28.72 -4.21 -3.32
C TYR A 132 28.53 -3.07 -4.32
N LEU A 133 27.68 -2.08 -4.01
CA LEU A 133 27.53 -0.89 -4.85
C LEU A 133 28.81 -0.05 -4.83
N ASN A 134 29.35 0.21 -6.00
CA ASN A 134 30.56 1.05 -6.16
C ASN A 134 30.28 2.52 -5.78
N ASN A 135 29.04 2.97 -5.88
CA ASN A 135 28.63 4.33 -5.58
C ASN A 135 27.21 4.33 -5.01
N THR A 136 27.03 4.93 -3.83
CA THR A 136 25.77 5.03 -3.10
C THR A 136 25.07 6.37 -3.33
N SER A 137 25.36 7.09 -4.43
CA SER A 137 24.55 8.25 -4.81
C SER A 137 23.10 7.85 -5.05
N PHE A 138 22.18 8.78 -4.81
CA PHE A 138 20.75 8.50 -4.99
C PHE A 138 20.45 7.98 -6.41
N GLU A 139 21.07 8.56 -7.42
CA GLU A 139 20.90 8.21 -8.82
C GLU A 139 21.33 6.75 -9.09
N ASN A 140 22.44 6.31 -8.51
CA ASN A 140 22.92 4.93 -8.67
C ASN A 140 22.07 3.93 -7.87
N VAL A 141 21.73 4.27 -6.64
CA VAL A 141 20.87 3.43 -5.81
C VAL A 141 19.50 3.22 -6.46
N CYS A 142 18.97 4.23 -7.16
CA CYS A 142 17.68 4.19 -7.83
C CYS A 142 17.74 3.74 -9.29
N GLN A 143 18.89 3.27 -9.75
CA GLN A 143 19.02 2.78 -11.12
C GLN A 143 18.17 1.52 -11.32
N SER A 144 17.41 1.48 -12.41
CA SER A 144 16.62 0.32 -12.78
C SER A 144 17.49 -0.91 -12.98
N ILE A 145 16.98 -2.05 -12.60
CA ILE A 145 17.63 -3.36 -12.76
C ILE A 145 16.72 -4.30 -13.56
N ILE A 146 17.31 -5.29 -14.16
CA ILE A 146 16.57 -6.40 -14.80
C ILE A 146 16.72 -7.61 -13.88
N VAL A 147 15.59 -8.16 -13.46
CA VAL A 147 15.56 -9.35 -12.60
C VAL A 147 15.04 -10.51 -13.42
N GLU A 148 15.94 -11.43 -13.75
CA GLU A 148 15.64 -12.70 -14.39
C GLU A 148 15.37 -13.78 -13.32
N VAL A 149 14.32 -13.62 -12.55
CA VAL A 149 13.91 -14.64 -11.59
C VAL A 149 12.54 -15.14 -12.00
N ASP A 150 12.45 -16.45 -12.22
CA ASP A 150 11.14 -17.15 -12.23
C ASP A 150 10.52 -16.97 -10.86
N ALA A 151 9.67 -15.97 -10.73
CA ALA A 151 9.03 -15.63 -9.49
C ALA A 151 8.11 -16.78 -9.09
N LEU A 152 8.55 -17.57 -8.13
CA LEU A 152 7.70 -18.53 -7.42
C LEU A 152 6.72 -17.70 -6.56
N ILE A 153 5.60 -17.33 -7.16
CA ILE A 153 4.53 -16.65 -6.45
C ILE A 153 3.82 -17.69 -5.61
N ASN A 154 3.77 -17.48 -4.29
CA ASN A 154 2.90 -18.26 -3.43
C ASN A 154 1.43 -17.89 -3.75
N LYS A 155 0.80 -18.67 -4.64
CA LYS A 155 -0.59 -18.46 -5.07
C LYS A 155 -1.62 -18.65 -3.96
N GLU A 156 -1.25 -19.21 -2.83
CA GLU A 156 -2.13 -19.38 -1.67
C GLU A 156 -2.34 -18.06 -0.91
N CYS A 157 -1.38 -17.14 -0.96
CA CYS A 157 -1.51 -15.83 -0.34
C CYS A 157 -2.20 -14.84 -1.29
N HIS A 158 -3.35 -14.34 -0.88
CA HIS A 158 -4.13 -13.37 -1.68
C HIS A 158 -3.33 -12.14 -2.12
N PHE A 159 -2.43 -11.64 -1.29
CA PHE A 159 -1.58 -10.50 -1.63
C PHE A 159 -0.74 -10.76 -2.89
N PHE A 160 -0.19 -11.98 -3.02
CA PHE A 160 0.65 -12.37 -4.16
C PHE A 160 -0.15 -12.82 -5.41
N GLN A 161 -1.48 -12.90 -5.32
CA GLN A 161 -2.36 -13.11 -6.48
C GLN A 161 -2.66 -11.81 -7.24
N GLN A 162 -2.09 -10.69 -6.82
CA GLN A 162 -2.28 -9.40 -7.49
C GLN A 162 -1.84 -9.50 -8.96
N PRO A 163 -2.69 -9.07 -9.92
CA PRO A 163 -2.32 -9.03 -11.33
C PRO A 163 -1.06 -8.19 -11.57
N ASN A 164 -0.17 -8.70 -12.42
CA ASN A 164 1.10 -8.08 -12.78
C ASN A 164 2.08 -7.83 -11.61
N LEU A 165 1.88 -8.50 -10.49
CA LEU A 165 2.82 -8.44 -9.38
C LEU A 165 4.05 -9.28 -9.72
N LYS A 166 5.24 -8.69 -9.58
CA LYS A 166 6.50 -9.42 -9.53
C LYS A 166 6.84 -9.72 -8.08
N GLY A 167 6.24 -10.76 -7.53
CA GLY A 167 6.54 -11.27 -6.19
C GLY A 167 7.74 -12.20 -6.22
N ILE A 168 8.53 -12.18 -5.16
CA ILE A 168 9.68 -13.05 -4.97
C ILE A 168 9.51 -13.76 -3.64
N ILE A 169 9.63 -15.08 -3.65
CA ILE A 169 9.77 -15.89 -2.45
C ILE A 169 11.26 -16.14 -2.27
N LEU A 170 11.78 -15.71 -1.14
CA LEU A 170 13.18 -15.86 -0.79
C LEU A 170 13.26 -16.87 0.36
N GLY A 171 13.85 -18.04 0.10
CA GLY A 171 13.88 -19.11 1.09
C GLY A 171 12.50 -19.64 1.48
N ASN A 172 12.39 -20.25 2.66
CA ASN A 172 11.19 -21.02 3.02
C ASN A 172 9.97 -20.17 3.41
N ASN A 173 10.15 -18.96 3.98
CA ASN A 173 9.03 -18.12 4.46
C ASN A 173 9.25 -16.63 4.28
N ASN A 174 10.23 -16.24 3.47
CA ASN A 174 10.53 -14.84 3.22
C ASN A 174 9.81 -14.38 1.94
N GLN A 175 9.07 -13.29 2.04
CA GLN A 175 8.25 -12.78 0.96
C GLN A 175 8.58 -11.32 0.69
N ALA A 176 8.87 -11.03 -0.56
CA ALA A 176 9.21 -9.68 -0.97
C ALA A 176 8.62 -9.37 -2.35
N VAL A 177 8.67 -8.13 -2.74
CA VAL A 177 8.17 -7.68 -4.03
C VAL A 177 9.20 -6.81 -4.73
N SER A 178 9.46 -7.16 -5.98
CA SER A 178 10.42 -6.48 -6.84
C SER A 178 9.99 -5.06 -7.19
N GLN A 179 10.95 -4.13 -7.13
CA GLN A 179 10.86 -2.74 -7.53
C GLN A 179 11.90 -2.46 -8.62
N GLU A 180 11.90 -3.24 -9.69
CA GLU A 180 12.91 -3.21 -10.75
C GLU A 180 13.20 -1.82 -11.30
N LYS A 181 12.18 -1.01 -11.53
CA LYS A 181 12.31 0.35 -12.09
C LYS A 181 13.17 1.29 -11.24
N VAL A 182 13.32 0.99 -9.96
CA VAL A 182 14.08 1.79 -8.99
C VAL A 182 15.11 0.97 -8.24
N GLY A 183 15.43 -0.22 -8.73
CA GLY A 183 16.53 -1.07 -8.25
C GLY A 183 16.33 -1.69 -6.87
N GLY A 184 15.09 -1.81 -6.39
CA GLY A 184 14.82 -2.21 -5.03
C GLY A 184 14.01 -3.49 -4.84
N LEU A 185 14.09 -4.03 -3.62
CA LEU A 185 13.27 -5.14 -3.16
C LEU A 185 12.53 -4.73 -1.89
N ARG A 186 11.21 -4.90 -1.87
CA ARG A 186 10.36 -4.56 -0.72
C ARG A 186 9.90 -5.78 0.00
N ILE A 187 10.30 -5.91 1.24
CA ILE A 187 9.93 -7.05 2.08
C ILE A 187 8.49 -6.90 2.54
N VAL A 188 7.72 -7.98 2.41
CA VAL A 188 6.35 -8.11 2.92
C VAL A 188 6.36 -8.89 4.23
N SER A 189 7.10 -10.00 4.29
CA SER A 189 7.30 -10.78 5.50
C SER A 189 8.65 -11.47 5.47
N PHE A 190 9.21 -11.75 6.65
CA PHE A 190 10.45 -12.52 6.76
C PHE A 190 10.53 -13.28 8.09
N GLU A 191 11.28 -14.36 8.06
CA GLU A 191 11.73 -15.08 9.24
C GLU A 191 13.24 -14.89 9.43
N ASN A 192 14.00 -14.89 8.34
CA ASN A 192 15.45 -14.71 8.34
C ASN A 192 15.85 -13.56 7.43
N ILE A 193 16.19 -12.41 8.04
CA ILE A 193 16.55 -11.22 7.28
C ILE A 193 17.86 -11.39 6.50
N LYS A 194 18.83 -12.15 7.06
CA LYS A 194 20.12 -12.38 6.44
C LYS A 194 20.00 -13.16 5.13
N GLU A 195 19.10 -14.14 5.11
CA GLU A 195 18.82 -14.91 3.89
C GLU A 195 18.23 -14.02 2.79
N ILE A 196 17.35 -13.07 3.15
CA ILE A 196 16.83 -12.09 2.18
C ILE A 196 17.93 -11.23 1.63
N GLU A 197 18.82 -10.70 2.50
CA GLU A 197 19.94 -9.87 2.07
C GLU A 197 20.82 -10.61 1.06
N ASP A 198 21.26 -11.81 1.42
CA ASP A 198 22.20 -12.59 0.59
C ASP A 198 21.57 -12.91 -0.79
N GLN A 199 20.30 -13.28 -0.82
CA GLN A 199 19.60 -13.54 -2.09
C GLN A 199 19.34 -12.25 -2.88
N ALA A 200 18.94 -11.16 -2.21
CA ALA A 200 18.72 -9.88 -2.88
C ALA A 200 20.00 -9.38 -3.57
N TRP A 201 21.14 -9.53 -2.92
CA TRP A 201 22.44 -9.11 -3.50
C TRP A 201 22.87 -10.02 -4.64
N GLN A 202 22.63 -11.32 -4.56
CA GLN A 202 22.89 -12.27 -5.65
C GLN A 202 22.05 -11.98 -6.88
N ILE A 203 20.80 -11.59 -6.71
CA ILE A 203 19.89 -11.21 -7.80
C ILE A 203 20.29 -9.86 -8.42
N GLY A 204 20.98 -9.00 -7.67
CA GLY A 204 21.47 -7.69 -8.15
C GLY A 204 20.60 -6.50 -7.72
N TYR A 205 19.80 -6.63 -6.67
CA TYR A 205 19.09 -5.47 -6.10
C TYR A 205 20.07 -4.48 -5.48
N ASN A 206 19.77 -3.19 -5.65
CA ASN A 206 20.59 -2.08 -5.11
C ASN A 206 20.24 -1.80 -3.65
N TRP A 207 19.02 -2.09 -3.23
CA TRP A 207 18.54 -1.88 -1.88
C TRP A 207 17.37 -2.80 -1.52
N VAL A 208 17.17 -2.97 -0.23
CA VAL A 208 15.99 -3.65 0.34
C VAL A 208 15.34 -2.74 1.37
N ASP A 209 14.02 -2.77 1.50
CA ASP A 209 13.28 -2.03 2.52
C ASP A 209 12.21 -2.87 3.23
N TYR A 210 11.90 -2.46 4.45
CA TYR A 210 10.80 -2.98 5.25
C TYR A 210 10.08 -1.83 5.96
N VAL A 211 8.74 -1.74 5.82
CA VAL A 211 7.95 -0.65 6.37
C VAL A 211 6.89 -1.22 7.30
N THR A 212 6.98 -0.83 8.56
CA THR A 212 6.16 -1.39 9.64
C THR A 212 5.90 -0.37 10.76
N SER A 213 5.14 -0.77 11.76
CA SER A 213 4.92 0.03 12.97
C SER A 213 6.03 -0.17 14.01
N TRP A 214 6.22 0.83 14.88
CA TRP A 214 7.28 0.84 15.89
C TRP A 214 7.26 -0.32 16.88
N ASN A 215 6.12 -0.95 17.09
CA ASN A 215 5.94 -2.10 17.98
C ASN A 215 6.27 -3.45 17.33
N ASP A 216 6.73 -3.47 16.08
CA ASP A 216 7.14 -4.69 15.41
C ASP A 216 8.44 -5.23 16.01
N LEU A 217 8.38 -6.42 16.60
CA LEU A 217 9.54 -7.07 17.23
C LEU A 217 10.67 -7.37 16.23
N LYS A 218 10.35 -7.48 14.94
CA LYS A 218 11.32 -7.70 13.85
C LYS A 218 12.29 -6.55 13.67
N ILE A 219 11.96 -5.34 14.14
CA ILE A 219 12.86 -4.19 14.12
C ILE A 219 14.20 -4.50 14.79
N LYS A 220 14.18 -5.22 15.91
CA LYS A 220 15.42 -5.62 16.62
C LYS A 220 16.36 -6.46 15.75
N ASP A 221 15.80 -7.31 14.90
CA ASP A 221 16.60 -8.15 14.01
C ASP A 221 17.15 -7.32 12.83
N LEU A 222 16.41 -6.34 12.33
CA LEU A 222 16.91 -5.38 11.35
C LEU A 222 18.09 -4.58 11.90
N GLU A 223 17.96 -4.01 13.10
CA GLU A 223 19.00 -3.20 13.73
C GLU A 223 20.27 -4.03 14.00
N LYS A 224 20.16 -5.27 14.49
CA LYS A 224 21.29 -6.19 14.66
C LYS A 224 22.03 -6.47 13.35
N ASN A 225 21.32 -6.46 12.22
CA ASN A 225 21.89 -6.67 10.90
C ASN A 225 22.27 -5.35 10.20
N SER A 226 22.43 -4.26 10.95
CA SER A 226 22.88 -2.96 10.46
C SER A 226 21.95 -2.32 9.41
N TRP A 227 20.66 -2.59 9.52
CA TRP A 227 19.66 -1.83 8.78
C TRP A 227 19.52 -0.44 9.39
N ILE A 228 19.33 0.55 8.54
CA ILE A 228 19.20 1.94 8.97
C ILE A 228 17.72 2.39 8.91
N LEU A 229 17.30 3.12 9.91
CA LEU A 229 16.04 3.82 9.89
C LEU A 229 16.13 4.98 8.89
N ASP A 230 15.28 4.94 7.86
CA ASP A 230 15.35 5.88 6.74
C ASP A 230 14.65 7.20 7.05
N TYR A 231 15.37 8.12 7.65
CA TYR A 231 14.90 9.51 7.85
C TYR A 231 15.23 10.43 6.67
N LYS A 232 16.12 10.03 5.77
CA LYS A 232 16.67 10.93 4.74
C LYS A 232 16.25 10.53 3.33
N SER A 233 15.41 9.54 3.19
CA SER A 233 14.99 9.01 1.88
C SER A 233 16.19 8.66 0.99
N VAL A 234 17.17 7.91 1.53
CA VAL A 234 18.35 7.46 0.79
C VAL A 234 18.00 6.57 -0.40
N VAL A 235 16.81 5.99 -0.37
CA VAL A 235 16.21 5.22 -1.47
C VAL A 235 14.88 5.85 -1.87
N PRO A 236 14.32 5.51 -3.06
CA PRO A 236 13.05 6.06 -3.50
C PRO A 236 11.94 5.83 -2.50
N TRP A 237 11.23 6.89 -2.15
CA TRP A 237 10.03 6.76 -1.33
C TRP A 237 8.87 6.27 -2.18
N ARG A 238 7.98 5.53 -1.58
CA ARG A 238 6.90 4.80 -2.24
C ARG A 238 5.94 5.60 -3.13
N LEU A 239 5.69 6.88 -2.80
CA LEU A 239 4.71 7.70 -3.53
C LEU A 239 5.33 8.46 -4.69
N ASN A 240 6.63 8.72 -4.64
CA ASN A 240 7.31 9.43 -5.70
C ASN A 240 8.78 9.02 -5.78
N PRO A 241 9.09 7.89 -6.42
CA PRO A 241 10.44 7.35 -6.49
C PRO A 241 11.38 8.20 -7.33
N ILE A 242 10.86 9.13 -8.13
CA ILE A 242 11.65 9.95 -9.06
C ILE A 242 12.18 11.22 -8.38
N ILE A 243 11.53 11.67 -7.31
CA ILE A 243 11.94 12.91 -6.62
C ILE A 243 12.94 12.58 -5.53
N LYS A 244 14.16 13.07 -5.73
CA LYS A 244 15.25 13.01 -4.74
C LYS A 244 14.84 13.76 -3.47
N ASN A 245 15.14 13.16 -2.31
CA ASN A 245 14.84 13.71 -0.99
C ASN A 245 13.35 13.96 -0.71
N TYR A 246 12.47 13.33 -1.47
CA TYR A 246 11.05 13.36 -1.15
C TYR A 246 10.79 12.48 0.08
N PHE A 247 10.43 13.14 1.18
CA PHE A 247 10.04 12.48 2.42
C PHE A 247 8.53 12.61 2.61
N CYS A 248 7.88 11.53 2.97
CA CYS A 248 6.45 11.52 3.23
C CYS A 248 6.14 10.48 4.31
N ASP A 249 5.79 10.98 5.46
CA ASP A 249 5.34 10.13 6.57
C ASP A 249 4.05 9.42 6.21
N VAL A 250 3.90 8.24 6.74
CA VAL A 250 2.68 7.45 6.62
C VAL A 250 2.05 7.35 7.98
N THR A 251 1.18 8.28 8.26
CA THR A 251 0.45 8.30 9.52
C THR A 251 -0.60 7.21 9.54
N PHE A 252 -0.61 6.46 10.62
CA PHE A 252 -1.61 5.46 10.94
C PHE A 252 -2.74 6.07 11.78
N LEU A 253 -3.98 5.80 11.41
CA LEU A 253 -5.17 6.35 12.08
C LEU A 253 -6.26 5.28 12.18
N SER A 254 -7.11 5.39 13.21
CA SER A 254 -8.33 4.58 13.31
C SER A 254 -9.51 5.34 13.90
N GLU A 255 -10.71 4.88 13.60
CA GLU A 255 -11.93 5.44 14.15
C GLU A 255 -12.12 5.13 15.64
N LYS A 256 -11.69 3.93 16.07
CA LYS A 256 -11.77 3.45 17.45
C LYS A 256 -10.39 3.04 17.93
N PRO A 257 -10.14 2.99 19.25
CA PRO A 257 -8.89 2.45 19.78
C PRO A 257 -8.65 1.04 19.24
N LEU A 258 -7.42 0.78 18.79
CA LEU A 258 -6.94 -0.52 18.35
C LEU A 258 -5.98 -1.08 19.39
N SER A 259 -5.77 -2.39 19.36
CA SER A 259 -4.83 -3.07 20.25
C SER A 259 -3.42 -2.47 20.09
N ASN A 260 -2.74 -2.24 21.20
CA ASN A 260 -1.34 -1.81 21.21
C ASN A 260 -0.39 -2.90 20.68
N GLU A 261 -0.87 -4.15 20.60
CA GLU A 261 -0.11 -5.27 20.06
C GLU A 261 -0.23 -5.39 18.54
N LEU A 262 -1.15 -4.63 17.93
CA LEU A 262 -1.34 -4.67 16.50
C LEU A 262 -0.10 -4.13 15.77
N VAL A 263 0.57 -5.00 15.06
CA VAL A 263 1.63 -4.60 14.13
C VAL A 263 0.99 -4.20 12.80
N VAL A 264 1.19 -2.95 12.43
CA VAL A 264 0.68 -2.39 11.17
C VAL A 264 1.79 -2.46 10.13
N HIS A 265 1.52 -3.20 9.06
CA HIS A 265 2.44 -3.31 7.95
C HIS A 265 1.95 -2.51 6.74
N ARG A 266 2.89 -2.04 5.94
CA ARG A 266 2.63 -1.29 4.71
C ARG A 266 1.65 -1.99 3.75
N SER A 267 1.65 -3.34 3.71
CA SER A 267 0.75 -4.11 2.85
C SER A 267 -0.73 -4.02 3.23
N PHE A 268 -1.08 -3.47 4.39
CA PHE A 268 -2.47 -3.34 4.84
C PHE A 268 -3.25 -2.28 4.05
N SER A 269 -2.57 -1.33 3.46
CA SER A 269 -3.16 -0.26 2.66
C SER A 269 -2.68 -0.30 1.19
N ASP A 270 -3.27 0.55 0.35
CA ASP A 270 -2.85 0.74 -1.05
C ASP A 270 -1.39 1.15 -1.20
N HIS A 271 -0.87 1.84 -0.20
CA HIS A 271 0.53 2.28 -0.16
C HIS A 271 1.54 1.13 -0.02
N GLY A 272 1.12 -0.04 0.40
CA GLY A 272 1.95 -1.25 0.47
C GLY A 272 1.96 -2.06 -0.82
N ARG A 273 1.01 -1.80 -1.70
CA ARG A 273 0.83 -2.55 -2.94
C ARG A 273 1.71 -1.99 -4.03
N ILE A 274 2.30 -2.89 -4.79
CA ILE A 274 3.14 -2.52 -5.90
C ILE A 274 2.25 -2.33 -7.12
N GLY A 275 2.59 -1.34 -7.92
CA GLY A 275 1.79 -0.89 -9.04
C GLY A 275 1.05 0.42 -8.77
N SER A 276 1.12 0.95 -7.58
CA SER A 276 0.70 2.33 -7.29
C SER A 276 1.79 3.37 -7.58
N ILE A 277 2.87 2.96 -8.26
CA ILE A 277 3.95 3.84 -8.71
C ILE A 277 3.78 4.15 -10.19
#